data_46b92bca09b69ef05da626f329183978
#
_entry.id   46b92bca09b69ef05da626f329183978
#
_cell.length_a   1.000
_cell.length_b   1.000
_cell.length_c   1.000
_cell.angle_alpha   90.00
_cell.angle_beta   90.00
_cell.angle_gamma   90.00
#
_symmetry.space_group_name_H-M   'P 1'
#
loop_
_entity.id
_entity.type
_entity.pdbx_description
1 polymer ?
#
loop_
_entity_poly.entity_id
_entity_poly.type
_entity_poly.pdbx_seq_one_letter_code
_entity_poly.pdbx_strand_id
1 'polypeptide(L)'
;MMPSSRFVARIDFLGTGNAFSPTGRMHALALLDGIVLVDAPPTALVQLRRARVSPADLKHLLITHWHADHTFGFPFILLERKYISDPESENTLGVHLRPGGRELLGSLCRTGFPGSLDDALESGVDWSQSESSILPGTDWSFERFPVSHTPETDPHGYELVHTSGFRLLHCGDSGPCEGIEQRAPNADVVLLEMGIPDFVDSPNHHTPSDAIAFVQRHPHALVLVTHNFASATGVEAGFRMPDLPESIIQLEDGDYLSIGDDGKLSLQRNL
;
A
#
# COMPACT_ATOMS: atom_id res chain seq x y z
N MET A 1 -7.03 32.86 18.04
CA MET A 1 -7.13 31.42 17.83
C MET A 1 -6.95 31.21 16.33
N MET A 2 -5.88 30.57 15.91
CA MET A 2 -5.79 30.10 14.52
C MET A 2 -6.80 28.97 14.35
N PRO A 3 -7.58 28.94 13.25
CA PRO A 3 -8.43 27.79 12.98
C PRO A 3 -7.56 26.53 12.93
N SER A 4 -7.93 25.50 13.66
CA SER A 4 -7.28 24.19 13.51
C SER A 4 -7.46 23.78 12.05
N SER A 5 -6.38 23.60 11.31
CA SER A 5 -6.43 23.06 9.96
C SER A 5 -7.20 21.74 10.00
N ARG A 6 -8.27 21.68 9.23
CA ARG A 6 -9.08 20.45 9.11
C ARG A 6 -8.35 19.56 8.11
N PHE A 7 -8.03 18.34 8.51
CA PHE A 7 -7.51 17.37 7.57
C PHE A 7 -8.63 16.89 6.64
N VAL A 8 -8.33 16.78 5.37
CA VAL A 8 -9.27 16.30 4.35
C VAL A 8 -8.98 14.85 3.94
N ALA A 9 -7.74 14.39 4.10
CA ALA A 9 -7.35 13.00 3.86
C ALA A 9 -6.20 12.59 4.78
N ARG A 10 -6.07 11.27 5.00
CA ARG A 10 -5.00 10.67 5.79
C ARG A 10 -4.52 9.37 5.14
N ILE A 11 -3.21 9.16 5.14
CA ILE A 11 -2.59 7.92 4.68
C ILE A 11 -1.75 7.37 5.82
N ASP A 12 -2.10 6.18 6.30
CA ASP A 12 -1.36 5.46 7.33
C ASP A 12 -0.46 4.42 6.68
N PHE A 13 0.82 4.39 7.07
CA PHE A 13 1.81 3.40 6.62
C PHE A 13 1.94 2.34 7.70
N LEU A 14 1.11 1.30 7.63
CA LEU A 14 0.95 0.30 8.69
C LEU A 14 2.13 -0.69 8.75
N GLY A 15 2.90 -0.77 7.70
CA GLY A 15 4.13 -1.52 7.58
C GLY A 15 4.96 -1.00 6.42
N THR A 16 6.26 -1.18 6.48
CA THR A 16 7.22 -0.53 5.58
C THR A 16 8.34 -1.44 5.11
N GLY A 17 8.35 -2.71 5.51
CA GLY A 17 9.35 -3.70 5.12
C GLY A 17 8.99 -4.44 3.84
N ASN A 18 10.00 -4.96 3.17
CA ASN A 18 9.86 -5.84 2.00
C ASN A 18 9.47 -7.29 2.41
N ALA A 19 9.47 -8.22 1.45
CA ALA A 19 9.12 -9.63 1.66
C ALA A 19 9.91 -10.33 2.78
N PHE A 20 11.11 -9.85 3.09
CA PHE A 20 11.97 -10.43 4.14
C PHE A 20 11.64 -9.93 5.55
N SER A 21 10.71 -8.98 5.70
CA SER A 21 10.36 -8.35 6.98
C SER A 21 11.60 -7.98 7.81
N PRO A 22 12.42 -7.03 7.37
CA PRO A 22 13.63 -6.64 8.10
C PRO A 22 13.33 -6.30 9.55
N THR A 23 14.30 -6.48 10.43
CA THR A 23 14.10 -6.28 11.87
C THR A 23 13.43 -4.92 12.18
N GLY A 24 12.32 -4.98 12.94
CA GLY A 24 11.51 -3.82 13.30
C GLY A 24 10.50 -3.37 12.25
N ARG A 25 10.37 -4.09 11.12
CA ARG A 25 9.40 -3.78 10.07
C ARG A 25 8.44 -4.94 9.81
N MET A 26 7.17 -4.64 9.66
CA MET A 26 6.18 -5.52 9.05
C MET A 26 6.14 -5.27 7.53
N HIS A 27 5.56 -6.20 6.77
CA HIS A 27 5.39 -6.04 5.33
C HIS A 27 4.70 -4.72 4.98
N ALA A 28 5.10 -4.11 3.86
CA ALA A 28 4.54 -2.85 3.38
C ALA A 28 3.01 -2.92 3.28
N LEU A 29 2.35 -1.90 3.83
CA LEU A 29 0.89 -1.82 3.85
C LEU A 29 0.47 -0.36 4.03
N ALA A 30 -0.31 0.16 3.10
CA ALA A 30 -0.87 1.50 3.17
C ALA A 30 -2.39 1.47 3.35
N LEU A 31 -2.90 2.40 4.17
CA LEU A 31 -4.33 2.53 4.46
C LEU A 31 -4.74 4.00 4.30
N LEU A 32 -5.70 4.26 3.40
CA LEU A 32 -6.21 5.59 3.12
C LEU A 32 -7.51 5.80 3.90
N ASP A 33 -7.57 6.87 4.67
CA ASP A 33 -8.72 7.31 5.49
C ASP A 33 -9.32 6.22 6.39
N GLY A 34 -8.55 5.18 6.70
CA GLY A 34 -8.99 4.05 7.51
C GLY A 34 -9.91 3.06 6.78
N ILE A 35 -10.17 3.24 5.49
CA ILE A 35 -11.21 2.50 4.75
C ILE A 35 -10.77 1.92 3.39
N VAL A 36 -9.66 2.39 2.81
CA VAL A 36 -9.10 1.85 1.56
C VAL A 36 -7.74 1.27 1.85
N LEU A 37 -7.61 -0.04 1.71
CA LEU A 37 -6.37 -0.77 1.94
C LEU A 37 -5.66 -1.04 0.61
N VAL A 38 -4.36 -0.83 0.55
CA VAL A 38 -3.53 -1.21 -0.60
C VAL A 38 -2.69 -2.41 -0.20
N ASP A 39 -2.98 -3.54 -0.85
CA ASP A 39 -2.48 -4.89 -0.58
C ASP A 39 -3.00 -5.54 0.72
N ALA A 40 -2.70 -6.83 0.89
CA ALA A 40 -3.10 -7.65 2.02
C ALA A 40 -1.97 -8.62 2.41
N PRO A 41 -0.85 -8.12 2.98
CA PRO A 41 0.29 -8.94 3.39
C PRO A 41 -0.09 -9.93 4.49
N PRO A 42 0.69 -11.00 4.72
CA PRO A 42 0.47 -11.97 5.80
C PRO A 42 0.29 -11.32 7.17
N THR A 43 0.89 -10.15 7.40
CA THR A 43 0.83 -9.38 8.64
C THR A 43 -0.36 -8.42 8.72
N ALA A 44 -1.17 -8.27 7.66
CA ALA A 44 -2.21 -7.24 7.53
C ALA A 44 -3.18 -7.17 8.73
N LEU A 45 -3.68 -8.32 9.21
CA LEU A 45 -4.63 -8.33 10.33
C LEU A 45 -3.99 -7.81 11.63
N VAL A 46 -2.72 -8.09 11.87
CA VAL A 46 -1.99 -7.57 13.04
C VAL A 46 -1.76 -6.07 12.91
N GLN A 47 -1.43 -5.60 11.70
CA GLN A 47 -1.22 -4.19 11.40
C GLN A 47 -2.50 -3.38 11.57
N LEU A 48 -3.63 -3.86 11.04
CA LEU A 48 -4.96 -3.25 11.24
C LEU A 48 -5.32 -3.15 12.73
N ARG A 49 -5.09 -4.21 13.51
CA ARG A 49 -5.34 -4.20 14.95
C ARG A 49 -4.46 -3.21 15.71
N ARG A 50 -3.19 -3.07 15.33
CA ARG A 50 -2.30 -2.03 15.90
C ARG A 50 -2.80 -0.63 15.59
N ALA A 51 -3.30 -0.42 14.38
CA ALA A 51 -3.92 0.84 13.95
C ALA A 51 -5.33 1.06 14.55
N ARG A 52 -5.90 0.07 15.26
CA ARG A 52 -7.26 0.08 15.81
C ARG A 52 -8.33 0.21 14.72
N VAL A 53 -8.08 -0.36 13.57
CA VAL A 53 -9.01 -0.42 12.43
C VAL A 53 -9.65 -1.80 12.41
N SER A 54 -10.98 -1.82 12.36
CA SER A 54 -11.74 -3.05 12.18
C SER A 54 -11.69 -3.48 10.72
N PRO A 55 -11.47 -4.77 10.41
CA PRO A 55 -11.64 -5.25 9.03
C PRO A 55 -13.01 -4.96 8.44
N ALA A 56 -14.08 -4.86 9.26
CA ALA A 56 -15.42 -4.47 8.80
C ALA A 56 -15.50 -3.03 8.27
N ASP A 57 -14.62 -2.13 8.75
CA ASP A 57 -14.60 -0.74 8.30
C ASP A 57 -13.99 -0.58 6.90
N LEU A 58 -13.23 -1.58 6.44
CA LEU A 58 -12.63 -1.56 5.10
C LEU A 58 -13.72 -1.63 4.03
N LYS A 59 -13.75 -0.62 3.17
CA LYS A 59 -14.64 -0.54 2.01
C LYS A 59 -13.99 -1.09 0.75
N HIS A 60 -12.68 -0.85 0.58
CA HIS A 60 -11.96 -1.26 -0.61
C HIS A 60 -10.59 -1.85 -0.28
N LEU A 61 -10.20 -2.84 -1.05
CA LEU A 61 -8.87 -3.44 -1.12
C LEU A 61 -8.37 -3.35 -2.57
N LEU A 62 -7.23 -2.72 -2.76
CA LEU A 62 -6.55 -2.62 -4.05
C LEU A 62 -5.34 -3.55 -4.04
N ILE A 63 -5.24 -4.46 -4.99
CA ILE A 63 -4.10 -5.39 -5.10
C ILE A 63 -3.15 -4.89 -6.17
N THR A 64 -1.87 -4.72 -5.81
CA THR A 64 -0.82 -4.28 -6.72
C THR A 64 -0.31 -5.42 -7.59
N HIS A 65 -0.04 -6.58 -7.01
CA HIS A 65 0.45 -7.78 -7.69
C HIS A 65 0.31 -9.05 -6.83
N TRP A 66 0.73 -10.22 -7.37
CA TRP A 66 0.39 -11.52 -6.78
C TRP A 66 1.45 -12.10 -5.84
N HIS A 67 2.48 -11.41 -5.42
CA HIS A 67 3.42 -11.95 -4.42
C HIS A 67 2.74 -12.18 -3.07
N ALA A 68 3.31 -13.12 -2.31
CA ALA A 68 2.75 -13.58 -1.04
C ALA A 68 2.68 -12.47 0.01
N ASP A 69 3.70 -11.61 0.06
CA ASP A 69 3.79 -10.46 0.95
C ASP A 69 2.82 -9.31 0.61
N HIS A 70 2.04 -9.45 -0.50
CA HIS A 70 0.97 -8.54 -0.91
C HIS A 70 -0.42 -9.17 -0.88
N THR A 71 -0.54 -10.51 -0.78
CA THR A 71 -1.84 -11.19 -0.96
C THR A 71 -2.21 -12.20 0.12
N PHE A 72 -1.24 -12.81 0.83
CA PHE A 72 -1.52 -13.94 1.74
C PHE A 72 -2.27 -13.55 3.02
N GLY A 73 -2.44 -12.27 3.31
CA GLY A 73 -3.29 -11.79 4.40
C GLY A 73 -4.78 -11.75 4.06
N PHE A 74 -5.15 -11.78 2.77
CA PHE A 74 -6.55 -11.69 2.34
C PHE A 74 -7.46 -12.74 2.99
N PRO A 75 -7.10 -14.04 3.05
CA PRO A 75 -7.93 -15.03 3.73
C PRO A 75 -8.20 -14.72 5.21
N PHE A 76 -7.22 -14.15 5.91
CA PHE A 76 -7.35 -13.78 7.32
C PHE A 76 -8.26 -12.56 7.51
N ILE A 77 -8.18 -11.56 6.63
CA ILE A 77 -9.09 -10.40 6.64
C ILE A 77 -10.52 -10.87 6.42
N LEU A 78 -10.75 -11.74 5.43
CA LEU A 78 -12.08 -12.24 5.10
C LEU A 78 -12.64 -13.14 6.21
N LEU A 79 -11.79 -13.98 6.83
CA LEU A 79 -12.16 -14.83 7.95
C LEU A 79 -12.59 -13.99 9.17
N GLU A 80 -11.82 -12.95 9.48
CA GLU A 80 -12.10 -12.05 10.60
C GLU A 80 -13.41 -11.28 10.37
N ARG A 81 -13.63 -10.75 9.16
CA ARG A 81 -14.89 -10.10 8.79
C ARG A 81 -16.06 -11.04 9.02
N LYS A 82 -16.01 -12.24 8.43
CA LYS A 82 -17.10 -13.21 8.48
C LYS A 82 -17.49 -13.65 9.89
N TYR A 83 -16.53 -13.86 10.78
CA TYR A 83 -16.81 -14.48 12.06
C TYR A 83 -16.75 -13.52 13.26
N ILE A 84 -16.15 -12.34 13.10
CA ILE A 84 -15.88 -11.44 14.23
C ILE A 84 -16.47 -10.05 14.01
N SER A 85 -16.00 -9.30 12.99
CA SER A 85 -16.32 -7.89 12.87
C SER A 85 -17.56 -7.60 12.02
N ASP A 86 -17.98 -8.50 11.13
CA ASP A 86 -19.16 -8.34 10.26
C ASP A 86 -19.90 -9.69 10.03
N PRO A 87 -20.32 -10.41 11.10
CA PRO A 87 -20.90 -11.76 11.00
C PRO A 87 -22.24 -11.78 10.25
N GLU A 88 -22.95 -10.67 10.21
CA GLU A 88 -24.22 -10.54 9.48
C GLU A 88 -24.00 -10.14 8.01
N SER A 89 -22.75 -9.94 7.59
CA SER A 89 -22.35 -9.56 6.23
C SER A 89 -23.04 -8.27 5.73
N GLU A 90 -23.13 -7.27 6.61
CA GLU A 90 -23.75 -5.98 6.30
C GLU A 90 -22.89 -5.11 5.37
N ASN A 91 -21.57 -5.37 5.35
CA ASN A 91 -20.60 -4.56 4.63
C ASN A 91 -19.87 -5.39 3.57
N THR A 92 -20.10 -5.09 2.30
CA THR A 92 -19.37 -5.69 1.19
C THR A 92 -17.99 -5.06 1.05
N LEU A 93 -16.95 -5.88 0.84
CA LEU A 93 -15.60 -5.42 0.54
C LEU A 93 -15.38 -5.36 -0.98
N GLY A 94 -15.20 -4.15 -1.53
CA GLY A 94 -14.79 -3.98 -2.92
C GLY A 94 -13.32 -4.42 -3.10
N VAL A 95 -13.06 -5.43 -3.92
CA VAL A 95 -11.69 -5.90 -4.20
C VAL A 95 -11.32 -5.60 -5.64
N HIS A 96 -10.34 -4.71 -5.81
CA HIS A 96 -9.87 -4.24 -7.11
C HIS A 96 -8.57 -4.95 -7.47
N LEU A 97 -8.59 -5.70 -8.57
CA LEU A 97 -7.51 -6.59 -8.95
C LEU A 97 -7.47 -6.80 -10.47
N ARG A 98 -6.42 -7.43 -10.95
CA ARG A 98 -6.25 -7.80 -12.36
C ARG A 98 -6.99 -9.10 -12.69
N PRO A 99 -7.24 -9.38 -13.98
CA PRO A 99 -7.78 -10.66 -14.42
C PRO A 99 -7.02 -11.86 -13.83
N GLY A 100 -7.74 -12.87 -13.38
CA GLY A 100 -7.17 -14.05 -12.70
C GLY A 100 -7.03 -13.91 -11.17
N GLY A 101 -7.04 -12.69 -10.62
CA GLY A 101 -6.85 -12.46 -9.19
C GLY A 101 -7.98 -12.99 -8.31
N ARG A 102 -9.24 -12.94 -8.78
CA ARG A 102 -10.38 -13.56 -8.07
C ARG A 102 -10.16 -15.05 -7.84
N GLU A 103 -9.67 -15.76 -8.87
CA GLU A 103 -9.41 -17.20 -8.77
C GLU A 103 -8.23 -17.46 -7.83
N LEU A 104 -7.17 -16.65 -7.92
CA LEU A 104 -6.01 -16.76 -7.06
C LEU A 104 -6.39 -16.53 -5.59
N LEU A 105 -7.03 -15.42 -5.24
CA LEU A 105 -7.44 -15.12 -3.85
C LEU A 105 -8.46 -16.14 -3.33
N GLY A 106 -9.39 -16.59 -4.18
CA GLY A 106 -10.31 -17.66 -3.85
C GLY A 106 -9.60 -18.99 -3.57
N SER A 107 -8.55 -19.31 -4.32
CA SER A 107 -7.72 -20.50 -4.08
C SER A 107 -6.94 -20.40 -2.77
N LEU A 108 -6.40 -19.22 -2.43
CA LEU A 108 -5.76 -18.99 -1.13
C LEU A 108 -6.75 -19.20 0.03
N CYS A 109 -7.97 -18.68 -0.08
CA CYS A 109 -9.02 -18.88 0.91
C CYS A 109 -9.37 -20.36 1.09
N ARG A 110 -9.61 -21.09 0.00
CA ARG A 110 -9.95 -22.52 0.03
C ARG A 110 -8.82 -23.40 0.53
N THR A 111 -7.57 -23.02 0.24
CA THR A 111 -6.37 -23.73 0.74
C THR A 111 -6.14 -23.47 2.22
N GLY A 112 -6.23 -22.21 2.64
CA GLY A 112 -5.97 -21.82 4.03
C GLY A 112 -7.10 -22.18 4.99
N PHE A 113 -8.36 -22.06 4.54
CA PHE A 113 -9.57 -22.28 5.36
C PHE A 113 -10.63 -23.07 4.57
N PRO A 114 -10.40 -24.40 4.32
CA PRO A 114 -11.29 -25.23 3.50
C PRO A 114 -12.73 -25.19 3.98
N GLY A 115 -13.67 -24.83 3.09
CA GLY A 115 -15.11 -24.79 3.36
C GLY A 115 -15.58 -23.65 4.26
N SER A 116 -14.67 -22.79 4.74
CA SER A 116 -15.03 -21.76 5.70
C SER A 116 -15.36 -20.39 5.09
N LEU A 117 -14.91 -20.11 3.86
CA LEU A 117 -14.97 -18.79 3.25
C LEU A 117 -15.72 -18.73 1.90
N ASP A 118 -16.29 -19.85 1.42
CA ASP A 118 -16.90 -19.90 0.09
C ASP A 118 -18.07 -18.93 -0.05
N ASP A 119 -18.96 -18.87 0.93
CA ASP A 119 -20.08 -17.93 0.99
C ASP A 119 -19.64 -16.46 1.10
N ALA A 120 -18.60 -16.19 1.90
CA ALA A 120 -18.03 -14.85 2.02
C ALA A 120 -17.38 -14.38 0.71
N LEU A 121 -16.76 -15.30 -0.05
CA LEU A 121 -16.22 -15.00 -1.38
C LEU A 121 -17.32 -14.71 -2.42
N GLU A 122 -18.50 -15.29 -2.25
CA GLU A 122 -19.63 -15.12 -3.16
C GLU A 122 -20.45 -13.86 -2.86
N SER A 123 -20.71 -13.57 -1.60
CA SER A 123 -21.63 -12.50 -1.18
C SER A 123 -21.00 -11.35 -0.43
N GLY A 124 -19.85 -11.56 0.24
CA GLY A 124 -19.16 -10.53 1.05
C GLY A 124 -18.11 -9.74 0.28
N VAL A 125 -17.86 -10.07 -1.01
CA VAL A 125 -16.83 -9.43 -1.84
C VAL A 125 -17.40 -8.97 -3.17
N ASP A 126 -17.21 -7.68 -3.48
CA ASP A 126 -17.49 -7.11 -4.79
C ASP A 126 -16.19 -7.03 -5.61
N TRP A 127 -16.10 -7.86 -6.63
CA TRP A 127 -14.91 -8.04 -7.45
C TRP A 127 -14.88 -7.08 -8.63
N SER A 128 -13.83 -6.25 -8.73
CA SER A 128 -13.62 -5.31 -9.83
C SER A 128 -12.29 -5.54 -10.53
N GLN A 129 -12.34 -5.58 -11.87
CA GLN A 129 -11.16 -5.68 -12.74
C GLN A 129 -10.94 -4.39 -13.54
N SER A 130 -11.57 -3.29 -13.15
CA SER A 130 -11.46 -2.01 -13.85
C SER A 130 -10.04 -1.44 -13.73
N GLU A 131 -9.54 -0.87 -14.81
CA GLU A 131 -8.24 -0.17 -14.82
C GLU A 131 -8.33 1.18 -14.09
N SER A 132 -9.52 1.76 -14.00
CA SER A 132 -9.79 2.97 -13.24
C SER A 132 -11.19 2.93 -12.64
N SER A 133 -11.36 3.53 -11.47
CA SER A 133 -12.68 3.65 -10.82
C SER A 133 -12.70 4.77 -9.80
N ILE A 134 -13.87 5.35 -9.59
CA ILE A 134 -14.20 6.02 -8.34
C ILE A 134 -14.46 4.93 -7.31
N LEU A 135 -13.96 5.08 -6.08
CA LEU A 135 -14.20 4.15 -4.99
C LEU A 135 -15.47 4.54 -4.23
N PRO A 136 -16.59 3.81 -4.40
CA PRO A 136 -17.87 4.19 -3.80
C PRO A 136 -17.82 4.35 -2.28
N GLY A 137 -18.41 5.43 -1.76
CA GLY A 137 -18.41 5.72 -0.32
C GLY A 137 -17.09 6.22 0.24
N THR A 138 -16.15 6.63 -0.62
CA THR A 138 -14.91 7.31 -0.26
C THR A 138 -14.74 8.56 -1.09
N ASP A 139 -13.75 9.39 -0.76
CA ASP A 139 -13.35 10.56 -1.56
C ASP A 139 -12.20 10.25 -2.53
N TRP A 140 -11.94 8.97 -2.81
CA TRP A 140 -10.84 8.50 -3.64
C TRP A 140 -11.31 7.92 -4.97
N SER A 141 -10.47 8.11 -5.98
CA SER A 141 -10.50 7.38 -7.25
C SER A 141 -9.11 6.86 -7.58
N PHE A 142 -9.01 5.89 -8.45
CA PHE A 142 -7.73 5.36 -8.91
C PHE A 142 -7.66 5.18 -10.42
N GLU A 143 -6.45 5.25 -10.95
CA GLU A 143 -6.03 4.68 -12.22
C GLU A 143 -4.86 3.74 -11.98
N ARG A 144 -4.94 2.52 -12.52
CA ARG A 144 -3.92 1.50 -12.43
C ARG A 144 -2.96 1.61 -13.62
N PHE A 145 -1.69 1.37 -13.38
CA PHE A 145 -0.69 1.40 -14.46
C PHE A 145 0.37 0.30 -14.28
N PRO A 146 0.90 -0.26 -15.39
CA PRO A 146 1.90 -1.32 -15.31
C PRO A 146 3.23 -0.77 -14.80
N VAL A 147 3.95 -1.59 -14.03
CA VAL A 147 5.27 -1.29 -13.48
C VAL A 147 6.28 -2.40 -13.79
N SER A 148 7.56 -2.16 -13.52
CA SER A 148 8.65 -3.11 -13.81
C SER A 148 8.94 -3.98 -12.60
N HIS A 149 8.38 -5.19 -12.60
CA HIS A 149 8.62 -6.20 -11.57
C HIS A 149 8.59 -7.59 -12.21
N THR A 150 8.31 -8.65 -11.43
CA THR A 150 8.18 -10.01 -11.93
C THR A 150 6.93 -10.16 -12.80
N PRO A 151 7.04 -10.35 -14.15
CA PRO A 151 5.88 -10.30 -15.05
C PRO A 151 4.78 -11.30 -14.71
N GLU A 152 5.13 -12.47 -14.16
CA GLU A 152 4.21 -13.53 -13.75
C GLU A 152 3.27 -13.10 -12.62
N THR A 153 3.59 -12.01 -11.93
CA THR A 153 2.77 -11.46 -10.84
C THR A 153 1.82 -10.36 -11.31
N ASP A 154 1.83 -10.01 -12.61
CA ASP A 154 1.01 -8.95 -13.22
C ASP A 154 1.08 -7.62 -12.44
N PRO A 155 2.29 -7.01 -12.29
CA PRO A 155 2.55 -5.94 -11.35
C PRO A 155 2.01 -4.59 -11.84
N HIS A 156 1.39 -3.84 -10.91
CA HIS A 156 0.78 -2.53 -11.16
C HIS A 156 1.02 -1.57 -10.00
N GLY A 157 1.19 -0.30 -10.35
CA GLY A 157 1.03 0.82 -9.43
C GLY A 157 -0.37 1.41 -9.52
N TYR A 158 -0.68 2.34 -8.62
CA TYR A 158 -1.92 3.09 -8.56
C TYR A 158 -1.65 4.60 -8.50
N GLU A 159 -2.22 5.36 -9.42
CA GLU A 159 -2.41 6.80 -9.25
C GLU A 159 -3.74 6.99 -8.51
N LEU A 160 -3.66 7.45 -7.26
CA LEU A 160 -4.80 7.66 -6.38
C LEU A 160 -5.08 9.15 -6.28
N VAL A 161 -6.32 9.55 -6.58
CA VAL A 161 -6.72 10.95 -6.59
C VAL A 161 -7.85 11.17 -5.59
N HIS A 162 -7.63 12.06 -4.65
CA HIS A 162 -8.62 12.50 -3.68
C HIS A 162 -9.49 13.64 -4.26
N THR A 163 -10.73 13.78 -3.83
CA THR A 163 -11.64 14.84 -4.30
C THR A 163 -11.16 16.25 -4.04
N SER A 164 -10.21 16.45 -3.08
CA SER A 164 -9.52 17.73 -2.88
C SER A 164 -8.54 18.10 -3.99
N GLY A 165 -8.24 17.18 -4.90
CA GLY A 165 -7.23 17.34 -5.93
C GLY A 165 -5.85 16.76 -5.56
N PHE A 166 -5.65 16.30 -4.31
CA PHE A 166 -4.41 15.64 -3.89
C PHE A 166 -4.18 14.32 -4.67
N ARG A 167 -2.92 14.10 -5.07
CA ARG A 167 -2.50 12.96 -5.88
C ARG A 167 -1.40 12.15 -5.20
N LEU A 168 -1.68 10.89 -4.91
CA LEU A 168 -0.71 9.91 -4.44
C LEU A 168 -0.36 8.96 -5.58
N LEU A 169 0.91 8.86 -5.92
CA LEU A 169 1.44 7.82 -6.78
C LEU A 169 1.98 6.67 -5.93
N HIS A 170 1.21 5.59 -5.79
CA HIS A 170 1.64 4.36 -5.13
C HIS A 170 2.28 3.44 -6.17
N CYS A 171 3.58 3.29 -6.13
CA CYS A 171 4.32 2.60 -7.19
C CYS A 171 4.18 1.08 -7.16
N GLY A 172 3.69 0.47 -6.06
CA GLY A 172 3.78 -0.98 -5.87
C GLY A 172 5.24 -1.42 -5.80
N ASP A 173 5.50 -2.70 -6.01
CA ASP A 173 6.86 -3.21 -6.19
C ASP A 173 7.30 -2.98 -7.63
N SER A 174 8.40 -2.29 -7.79
CA SER A 174 8.91 -1.92 -9.11
C SER A 174 10.37 -1.48 -9.08
N GLY A 175 11.13 -1.84 -10.07
CA GLY A 175 12.31 -1.09 -10.47
C GLY A 175 11.95 0.17 -11.26
N PRO A 176 12.95 0.98 -11.66
CA PRO A 176 12.75 2.16 -12.49
C PRO A 176 11.99 1.81 -13.78
N CYS A 177 10.88 2.52 -14.06
CA CYS A 177 10.07 2.26 -15.23
C CYS A 177 9.35 3.51 -15.76
N GLU A 178 9.00 3.46 -17.03
CA GLU A 178 8.33 4.56 -17.73
C GLU A 178 6.97 4.91 -17.10
N GLY A 179 6.22 3.93 -16.62
CA GLY A 179 4.91 4.14 -16.02
C GLY A 179 4.95 5.06 -14.80
N ILE A 180 5.97 4.94 -13.95
CA ILE A 180 6.22 5.81 -12.80
C ILE A 180 6.71 7.19 -13.27
N GLU A 181 7.70 7.22 -14.17
CA GLU A 181 8.29 8.46 -14.67
C GLU A 181 7.28 9.40 -15.34
N GLN A 182 6.33 8.84 -16.10
CA GLN A 182 5.29 9.63 -16.77
C GLN A 182 4.27 10.25 -15.81
N ARG A 183 4.02 9.63 -14.65
CA ARG A 183 3.02 10.05 -13.66
C ARG A 183 3.59 10.94 -12.56
N ALA A 184 4.84 10.73 -12.20
CA ALA A 184 5.53 11.48 -11.16
C ALA A 184 5.41 13.01 -11.29
N PRO A 185 5.45 13.63 -12.49
CA PRO A 185 5.28 15.08 -12.66
C PRO A 185 3.96 15.65 -12.13
N ASN A 186 2.92 14.84 -12.01
CA ASN A 186 1.60 15.27 -11.55
C ASN A 186 1.29 14.85 -10.11
N ALA A 187 2.18 14.10 -9.46
CA ALA A 187 1.99 13.59 -8.10
C ALA A 187 2.43 14.62 -7.05
N ASP A 188 1.61 14.80 -6.00
CA ASP A 188 2.02 15.55 -4.81
C ASP A 188 2.94 14.70 -3.93
N VAL A 189 2.65 13.39 -3.86
CA VAL A 189 3.41 12.40 -3.11
C VAL A 189 3.67 11.17 -3.99
N VAL A 190 4.90 10.71 -3.99
CA VAL A 190 5.29 9.42 -4.58
C VAL A 190 5.68 8.48 -3.46
N LEU A 191 4.93 7.38 -3.31
CA LEU A 191 5.26 6.27 -2.44
C LEU A 191 6.05 5.26 -3.27
N LEU A 192 7.38 5.33 -3.14
CA LEU A 192 8.34 4.55 -3.89
C LEU A 192 8.82 3.37 -3.04
N GLU A 193 8.93 2.19 -3.62
CA GLU A 193 9.57 1.07 -2.96
C GLU A 193 11.10 1.21 -2.99
N MET A 194 11.80 0.64 -2.02
CA MET A 194 13.25 0.56 -2.00
C MET A 194 13.66 -0.82 -1.45
N GLY A 195 13.36 -1.85 -2.27
CA GLY A 195 13.34 -3.26 -1.86
C GLY A 195 14.70 -3.94 -1.83
N ILE A 196 15.74 -3.36 -2.43
CA ILE A 196 17.06 -3.98 -2.55
C ILE A 196 18.20 -2.97 -2.33
N PRO A 197 19.37 -3.41 -1.78
CA PRO A 197 20.55 -2.57 -1.67
C PRO A 197 21.27 -2.39 -3.02
N ASP A 198 22.09 -1.35 -3.16
CA ASP A 198 22.81 -0.99 -4.39
C ASP A 198 23.71 -2.07 -4.96
N PHE A 199 24.17 -3.04 -4.16
CA PHE A 199 25.01 -4.14 -4.64
C PHE A 199 24.22 -5.30 -5.27
N VAL A 200 22.87 -5.25 -5.27
CA VAL A 200 22.01 -6.24 -5.92
C VAL A 200 21.58 -5.70 -7.28
N ASP A 201 22.01 -6.37 -8.34
CA ASP A 201 21.62 -6.02 -9.72
C ASP A 201 20.29 -6.71 -10.04
N SER A 202 19.21 -5.93 -10.04
CA SER A 202 17.87 -6.39 -10.40
C SER A 202 17.03 -5.25 -10.99
N PRO A 203 16.35 -5.48 -12.12
CA PRO A 203 15.45 -4.48 -12.71
C PRO A 203 14.08 -4.41 -12.01
N ASN A 204 13.84 -5.28 -11.02
CA ASN A 204 12.51 -5.50 -10.44
C ASN A 204 12.22 -4.65 -9.20
N HIS A 205 13.23 -3.99 -8.65
CA HIS A 205 13.13 -3.16 -7.46
C HIS A 205 14.01 -1.92 -7.58
N HIS A 206 13.63 -0.84 -6.89
CA HIS A 206 14.50 0.32 -6.73
C HIS A 206 15.57 0.06 -5.68
N THR A 207 16.77 0.52 -6.00
CA THR A 207 17.89 0.66 -5.05
C THR A 207 17.89 2.06 -4.43
N PRO A 208 18.67 2.32 -3.36
CA PRO A 208 18.92 3.67 -2.86
C PRO A 208 19.41 4.63 -3.94
N SER A 209 20.33 4.19 -4.79
CA SER A 209 20.84 5.00 -5.92
C SER A 209 19.76 5.35 -6.93
N ASP A 210 18.84 4.43 -7.23
CA ASP A 210 17.69 4.69 -8.10
C ASP A 210 16.74 5.71 -7.48
N ALA A 211 16.44 5.59 -6.20
CA ALA A 211 15.60 6.53 -5.46
C ALA A 211 16.21 7.94 -5.44
N ILE A 212 17.52 8.06 -5.23
CA ILE A 212 18.26 9.35 -5.29
C ILE A 212 18.16 9.95 -6.70
N ALA A 213 18.40 9.15 -7.74
CA ALA A 213 18.30 9.60 -9.11
C ALA A 213 16.86 10.01 -9.48
N PHE A 214 15.84 9.30 -8.96
CA PHE A 214 14.43 9.62 -9.16
C PHE A 214 14.09 11.01 -8.58
N VAL A 215 14.45 11.29 -7.32
CA VAL A 215 14.19 12.58 -6.69
C VAL A 215 14.86 13.75 -7.42
N GLN A 216 16.06 13.52 -7.97
CA GLN A 216 16.75 14.56 -8.77
C GLN A 216 15.96 14.93 -10.03
N ARG A 217 15.23 13.97 -10.62
CA ARG A 217 14.37 14.23 -11.79
C ARG A 217 13.01 14.83 -11.41
N HIS A 218 12.52 14.54 -10.20
CA HIS A 218 11.18 14.93 -9.74
C HIS A 218 11.23 15.75 -8.42
N PRO A 219 11.93 16.91 -8.37
CA PRO A 219 12.18 17.65 -7.13
C PRO A 219 10.93 18.32 -6.54
N HIS A 220 9.80 18.31 -7.23
CA HIS A 220 8.53 18.91 -6.79
C HIS A 220 7.69 17.94 -5.95
N ALA A 221 7.87 16.64 -6.12
CA ALA A 221 7.10 15.61 -5.41
C ALA A 221 7.74 15.29 -4.05
N LEU A 222 6.91 15.10 -3.02
CA LEU A 222 7.38 14.52 -1.77
C LEU A 222 7.57 13.00 -2.00
N VAL A 223 8.82 12.52 -1.91
CA VAL A 223 9.13 11.10 -2.08
C VAL A 223 9.24 10.43 -0.71
N LEU A 224 8.34 9.50 -0.49
CA LEU A 224 8.30 8.61 0.68
C LEU A 224 8.73 7.22 0.25
N VAL A 225 9.70 6.61 0.95
CA VAL A 225 10.14 5.25 0.62
C VAL A 225 9.58 4.22 1.60
N THR A 226 9.07 3.14 1.03
CA THR A 226 8.50 1.98 1.71
C THR A 226 9.08 0.68 1.16
N HIS A 227 8.55 -0.48 1.54
CA HIS A 227 9.02 -1.79 1.10
C HIS A 227 10.54 -1.92 1.25
N ASN A 228 11.04 -1.45 2.41
CA ASN A 228 12.47 -1.29 2.67
C ASN A 228 13.16 -2.63 2.90
N PHE A 229 14.34 -2.80 2.30
CA PHE A 229 15.24 -3.94 2.57
C PHE A 229 16.00 -3.79 3.89
N ALA A 230 16.14 -2.56 4.39
CA ALA A 230 16.90 -2.25 5.61
C ALA A 230 15.98 -2.25 6.83
N SER A 231 16.56 -2.56 7.98
CA SER A 231 15.87 -2.59 9.27
C SER A 231 15.36 -1.21 9.68
N ALA A 232 14.40 -1.19 10.62
CA ALA A 232 13.86 0.02 11.18
C ALA A 232 14.91 0.83 11.94
N THR A 233 14.72 2.13 12.03
CA THR A 233 15.58 3.03 12.79
C THR A 233 15.59 2.62 14.28
N GLY A 234 16.78 2.63 14.89
CA GLY A 234 16.94 2.38 16.31
C GLY A 234 16.95 0.90 16.75
N VAL A 235 16.81 -0.05 15.81
CA VAL A 235 16.99 -1.48 16.10
C VAL A 235 18.33 -2.01 15.56
N GLU A 236 18.86 -3.06 16.18
CA GLU A 236 20.03 -3.77 15.64
C GLU A 236 19.66 -4.48 14.34
N ALA A 237 20.47 -4.25 13.31
CA ALA A 237 20.11 -4.60 11.96
C ALA A 237 21.20 -5.38 11.23
N GLY A 238 20.81 -6.38 10.44
CA GLY A 238 21.66 -7.04 9.47
C GLY A 238 22.03 -6.12 8.31
N PHE A 239 21.06 -5.37 7.77
CA PHE A 239 21.27 -4.33 6.77
C PHE A 239 20.87 -2.99 7.32
N ARG A 240 21.74 -2.00 7.11
CA ARG A 240 21.46 -0.60 7.44
C ARG A 240 21.07 0.15 6.19
N MET A 241 20.17 1.10 6.37
CA MET A 241 19.85 2.07 5.33
C MET A 241 21.11 2.92 5.06
N PRO A 242 21.48 3.12 3.79
CA PRO A 242 22.49 4.12 3.44
C PRO A 242 21.99 5.54 3.77
N ASP A 243 22.91 6.48 3.85
CA ASP A 243 22.58 7.90 4.02
C ASP A 243 21.79 8.38 2.81
N LEU A 244 20.53 8.72 3.03
CA LEU A 244 19.65 9.27 2.01
C LEU A 244 19.62 10.79 2.13
N PRO A 245 19.49 11.54 1.01
CA PRO A 245 19.29 12.99 1.06
C PRO A 245 17.98 13.34 1.75
N GLU A 246 17.88 14.51 2.35
CA GLU A 246 16.68 15.00 3.07
C GLU A 246 15.40 15.02 2.19
N SER A 247 15.56 15.05 0.87
CA SER A 247 14.46 14.98 -0.10
C SER A 247 13.81 13.60 -0.21
N ILE A 248 14.40 12.55 0.39
CA ILE A 248 13.85 11.21 0.46
C ILE A 248 13.53 10.90 1.92
N ILE A 249 12.26 10.62 2.20
CA ILE A 249 11.83 10.28 3.54
C ILE A 249 11.61 8.78 3.63
N GLN A 250 12.47 8.10 4.37
CA GLN A 250 12.24 6.71 4.75
C GLN A 250 11.11 6.63 5.76
N LEU A 251 10.10 5.83 5.45
CA LEU A 251 8.97 5.55 6.35
C LEU A 251 9.32 4.48 7.38
N GLU A 252 8.68 4.59 8.55
CA GLU A 252 8.67 3.60 9.61
C GLU A 252 7.23 3.10 9.84
N ASP A 253 7.09 1.90 10.41
CA ASP A 253 5.78 1.31 10.70
C ASP A 253 4.96 2.19 11.63
N GLY A 254 3.76 2.57 11.17
CA GLY A 254 2.84 3.43 11.91
C GLY A 254 3.00 4.93 11.65
N ASP A 255 3.96 5.35 10.82
CA ASP A 255 3.98 6.73 10.30
C ASP A 255 2.69 7.03 9.55
N TYR A 256 2.26 8.30 9.53
CA TYR A 256 1.13 8.71 8.73
C TYR A 256 1.28 10.10 8.14
N LEU A 257 0.69 10.29 6.96
CA LEU A 257 0.62 11.55 6.26
C LEU A 257 -0.80 12.12 6.37
N SER A 258 -0.91 13.36 6.81
CA SER A 258 -2.17 14.12 6.80
C SER A 258 -2.14 15.20 5.73
N ILE A 259 -3.24 15.36 5.02
CA ILE A 259 -3.46 16.37 3.99
C ILE A 259 -4.44 17.40 4.53
N GLY A 260 -4.00 18.67 4.67
CA GLY A 260 -4.85 19.77 5.11
C GLY A 260 -5.81 20.26 4.03
N ASP A 261 -6.87 20.95 4.42
CA ASP A 261 -7.80 21.63 3.51
C ASP A 261 -7.13 22.77 2.69
N ASP A 262 -5.97 23.24 3.13
CA ASP A 262 -5.08 24.17 2.43
C ASP A 262 -4.07 23.47 1.50
N GLY A 263 -4.16 22.14 1.35
CA GLY A 263 -3.23 21.30 0.59
C GLY A 263 -1.89 21.01 1.29
N LYS A 264 -1.71 21.49 2.53
CA LYS A 264 -0.48 21.28 3.27
C LYS A 264 -0.32 19.83 3.70
N LEU A 265 0.84 19.27 3.39
CA LEU A 265 1.24 17.92 3.81
C LEU A 265 1.91 17.96 5.18
N SER A 266 1.53 17.03 6.06
CA SER A 266 2.12 16.90 7.40
C SER A 266 2.38 15.41 7.68
N LEU A 267 3.66 15.01 7.65
CA LEU A 267 4.08 13.67 8.04
C LEU A 267 4.27 13.61 9.55
N GLN A 268 3.61 12.65 10.19
CA GLN A 268 3.75 12.35 11.60
C GLN A 268 4.50 11.05 11.77
N ARG A 269 5.51 11.05 12.65
CA ARG A 269 6.30 9.88 12.99
C ARG A 269 5.67 9.14 14.16
N ASN A 270 5.60 7.83 14.05
CA ASN A 270 5.24 6.97 15.16
C ASN A 270 6.52 6.58 15.91
N LEU A 271 6.94 7.46 16.82
CA LEU A 271 8.15 7.28 17.66
C LEU A 271 7.93 6.30 18.80
#